data_f4a565ce10bc71d1f89690366dd777e2
#
_entry.id   f4a565ce10bc71d1f89690366dd777e2
#
_cell.length_a   1.000
_cell.length_b   1.000
_cell.length_c   1.000
_cell.angle_alpha   90.00
_cell.angle_beta   90.00
_cell.angle_gamma   90.00
#
_symmetry.space_group_name_H-M   'P 1'
#
loop_
_entity.id
_entity.type
_entity.pdbx_description
1 polymer ?
#
loop_
_entity_poly.entity_id
_entity_poly.type
_entity_poly.pdbx_seq_one_letter_code
_entity_poly.pdbx_strand_id
1 'polypeptide(L)'
;IDDALDLIEFANGTDESNEWVQKRIQMGHKEPFNMKYIGIGNEQYGDIYFERYEEFAKQIHEKYPDINLVTTSGTASSGSSNDLAWNWANEHEELADRMDEHYYETADWFRQHAYRYDNYRRDTNTKVFLGEYASKGNAWYNALSEAAFMTGLERNADVVRMASYAPMFAKYGNTQWSAADMIWFNNSDYVLTPNYYVQSLFSNNQGNYSLPTEVNGIEKDDALKGGVAVGSWGTHNEFKDIRLYSGDTIGVLTPSESEEYDDEDDYNLDEEYDEDDYNLEDRGWEIGKGEWTMNKEGALVQSSDETGAICYFPYPDNRQYTLSLKARKLSGGEGFQIGVAADDALNYYRVNIGGWGNTTAKIQHIVNGVSSSSGNVAEQSYVGNVHINDNEWYDVTVEVTDDEIKAYLNDEFICSYKKPKEYGPVYSSSVYDEETGDVIVKVVNTMDSDVNIGMNVSGETVTSNIAKTTVMSGDTNLENSLDNKNAIVPKEIELTN
;
A
#
# COMPACT_ATOMS: atom_id res chain seq x y z
N ILE A 1 6.24 2.29 -35.14
CA ILE A 1 6.37 0.82 -35.18
C ILE A 1 7.66 0.44 -35.88
N ASP A 2 7.97 1.01 -37.08
CA ASP A 2 9.18 0.70 -37.84
C ASP A 2 10.45 0.79 -37.00
N ASP A 3 10.62 1.85 -36.20
CA ASP A 3 11.77 2.01 -35.30
C ASP A 3 11.90 0.86 -34.28
N ALA A 4 10.77 0.31 -33.78
CA ALA A 4 10.79 -0.83 -32.88
C ALA A 4 11.23 -2.12 -33.59
N LEU A 5 10.76 -2.33 -34.81
CA LEU A 5 11.19 -3.46 -35.65
C LEU A 5 12.66 -3.35 -36.04
N ASP A 6 13.12 -2.14 -36.36
CA ASP A 6 14.52 -1.84 -36.67
C ASP A 6 15.44 -2.05 -35.45
N LEU A 7 14.97 -1.71 -34.25
CA LEU A 7 15.69 -1.99 -33.00
C LEU A 7 15.87 -3.50 -32.79
N ILE A 8 14.82 -4.29 -33.02
CA ILE A 8 14.93 -5.75 -32.90
C ILE A 8 15.88 -6.30 -33.96
N GLU A 9 15.81 -5.81 -35.20
CA GLU A 9 16.72 -6.21 -36.27
C GLU A 9 18.17 -5.83 -35.95
N PHE A 10 18.42 -4.61 -35.43
CA PHE A 10 19.73 -4.21 -34.95
C PHE A 10 20.25 -5.13 -33.85
N ALA A 11 19.40 -5.46 -32.86
CA ALA A 11 19.79 -6.27 -31.71
C ALA A 11 20.01 -7.75 -32.09
N ASN A 12 19.11 -8.33 -32.86
CA ASN A 12 19.01 -9.79 -33.03
C ASN A 12 19.23 -10.26 -34.47
N GLY A 13 19.17 -9.38 -35.45
CA GLY A 13 19.31 -9.75 -36.87
C GLY A 13 20.65 -10.45 -37.16
N THR A 14 20.61 -11.41 -38.09
CA THR A 14 21.78 -12.21 -38.52
C THR A 14 22.14 -12.02 -40.00
N ASP A 15 21.27 -11.39 -40.76
CA ASP A 15 21.53 -11.10 -42.18
C ASP A 15 22.50 -9.90 -42.30
N GLU A 16 23.76 -10.20 -42.64
CA GLU A 16 24.80 -9.18 -42.81
C GLU A 16 24.52 -8.22 -44.00
N SER A 17 23.52 -8.47 -44.84
CA SER A 17 23.08 -7.52 -45.86
C SER A 17 22.12 -6.45 -45.34
N ASN A 18 21.51 -6.67 -44.19
CA ASN A 18 20.61 -5.72 -43.54
C ASN A 18 21.39 -4.54 -42.97
N GLU A 19 20.90 -3.31 -43.17
CA GLU A 19 21.59 -2.09 -42.74
C GLU A 19 21.76 -1.97 -41.23
N TRP A 20 20.81 -2.44 -40.44
CA TRP A 20 20.86 -2.40 -38.98
C TRP A 20 21.87 -3.41 -38.42
N VAL A 21 21.93 -4.61 -39.02
CA VAL A 21 22.96 -5.61 -38.70
C VAL A 21 24.37 -5.06 -39.06
N GLN A 22 24.52 -4.46 -40.22
CA GLN A 22 25.78 -3.80 -40.58
C GLN A 22 26.18 -2.71 -39.60
N LYS A 23 25.22 -1.90 -39.13
CA LYS A 23 25.48 -0.83 -38.16
C LYS A 23 25.98 -1.41 -36.83
N ARG A 24 25.35 -2.49 -36.33
CA ARG A 24 25.81 -3.21 -35.13
C ARG A 24 27.25 -3.70 -35.30
N ILE A 25 27.54 -4.35 -36.43
CA ILE A 25 28.90 -4.85 -36.77
C ILE A 25 29.93 -3.72 -36.80
N GLN A 26 29.59 -2.58 -37.43
CA GLN A 26 30.46 -1.39 -37.49
C GLN A 26 30.71 -0.80 -36.08
N MET A 27 29.77 -0.93 -35.18
CA MET A 27 29.93 -0.53 -33.77
C MET A 27 30.77 -1.52 -32.95
N GLY A 28 31.26 -2.61 -33.54
CA GLY A 28 32.15 -3.58 -32.90
C GLY A 28 31.46 -4.85 -32.38
N HIS A 29 30.15 -4.99 -32.62
CA HIS A 29 29.38 -6.16 -32.19
C HIS A 29 28.92 -7.00 -33.38
N LYS A 30 29.68 -8.03 -33.73
CA LYS A 30 29.32 -8.92 -34.81
C LYS A 30 28.13 -9.80 -34.46
N GLU A 31 28.19 -10.43 -33.28
CA GLU A 31 27.18 -11.37 -32.82
C GLU A 31 25.93 -10.65 -32.33
N PRO A 32 24.73 -11.24 -32.50
CA PRO A 32 23.48 -10.72 -31.95
C PRO A 32 23.54 -10.55 -30.43
N PHE A 33 22.87 -9.53 -29.91
CA PHE A 33 22.71 -9.34 -28.45
C PHE A 33 21.74 -10.36 -27.83
N ASN A 34 20.96 -11.04 -28.64
CA ASN A 34 19.99 -12.02 -28.18
C ASN A 34 18.94 -11.43 -27.22
N MET A 35 18.48 -10.22 -27.57
CA MET A 35 17.42 -9.51 -26.83
C MET A 35 16.16 -10.39 -26.80
N LYS A 36 15.57 -10.54 -25.58
CA LYS A 36 14.42 -11.40 -25.35
C LYS A 36 13.13 -10.64 -25.06
N TYR A 37 13.25 -9.40 -24.63
CA TYR A 37 12.14 -8.58 -24.17
C TYR A 37 12.19 -7.21 -24.81
N ILE A 38 11.03 -6.63 -25.11
CA ILE A 38 10.89 -5.23 -25.49
C ILE A 38 9.69 -4.63 -24.74
N GLY A 39 9.94 -3.50 -24.03
CA GLY A 39 8.89 -2.72 -23.41
C GLY A 39 8.24 -1.77 -24.42
N ILE A 40 6.93 -1.75 -24.48
CA ILE A 40 6.15 -0.85 -25.32
C ILE A 40 5.49 0.19 -24.44
N GLY A 41 6.19 1.30 -24.25
CA GLY A 41 5.79 2.38 -23.34
C GLY A 41 6.46 2.30 -21.97
N ASN A 42 6.20 3.32 -21.14
CA ASN A 42 6.61 3.43 -19.75
C ASN A 42 5.57 4.25 -19.00
N GLU A 43 4.92 3.65 -18.02
CA GLU A 43 3.88 4.29 -17.18
C GLU A 43 2.66 4.83 -17.95
N GLN A 44 2.45 4.44 -19.20
CA GLN A 44 1.24 4.76 -19.93
C GLN A 44 0.06 3.96 -19.37
N TYR A 45 -1.14 4.49 -19.55
CA TYR A 45 -2.38 3.87 -19.09
C TYR A 45 -3.59 4.31 -19.92
N GLY A 46 -4.71 3.60 -19.72
CA GLY A 46 -5.99 3.91 -20.33
C GLY A 46 -6.17 3.31 -21.73
N ASP A 47 -7.40 3.39 -22.24
CA ASP A 47 -7.82 2.72 -23.47
C ASP A 47 -6.96 3.10 -24.69
N ILE A 48 -6.63 4.38 -24.84
CA ILE A 48 -5.82 4.88 -25.98
C ILE A 48 -4.42 4.25 -25.97
N TYR A 49 -3.86 3.97 -24.79
CA TYR A 49 -2.58 3.26 -24.72
C TYR A 49 -2.74 1.84 -25.24
N PHE A 50 -3.75 1.09 -24.81
CA PHE A 50 -3.95 -0.30 -25.21
C PHE A 50 -4.33 -0.45 -26.67
N GLU A 51 -5.12 0.48 -27.24
CA GLU A 51 -5.36 0.53 -28.68
C GLU A 51 -4.05 0.63 -29.49
N ARG A 52 -3.12 1.46 -29.05
CA ARG A 52 -1.81 1.65 -29.70
C ARG A 52 -0.88 0.48 -29.45
N TYR A 53 -0.85 -0.03 -28.22
CA TYR A 53 -0.04 -1.18 -27.83
C TYR A 53 -0.37 -2.41 -28.70
N GLU A 54 -1.65 -2.67 -28.91
CA GLU A 54 -2.12 -3.79 -29.72
C GLU A 54 -1.56 -3.75 -31.16
N GLU A 55 -1.49 -2.56 -31.75
CA GLU A 55 -0.89 -2.38 -33.09
C GLU A 55 0.62 -2.69 -33.11
N PHE A 56 1.36 -2.29 -32.08
CA PHE A 56 2.78 -2.64 -31.93
C PHE A 56 2.93 -4.15 -31.71
N ALA A 57 2.17 -4.71 -30.78
CA ALA A 57 2.26 -6.11 -30.39
C ALA A 57 2.01 -7.06 -31.58
N LYS A 58 0.96 -6.83 -32.35
CA LYS A 58 0.64 -7.62 -33.55
C LYS A 58 1.77 -7.61 -34.57
N GLN A 59 2.32 -6.45 -34.89
CA GLN A 59 3.37 -6.35 -35.91
C GLN A 59 4.73 -6.91 -35.43
N ILE A 60 5.03 -6.77 -34.14
CA ILE A 60 6.25 -7.37 -33.57
C ILE A 60 6.13 -8.88 -33.56
N HIS A 61 5.02 -9.45 -33.06
CA HIS A 61 4.82 -10.90 -33.01
C HIS A 61 4.74 -11.54 -34.40
N GLU A 62 4.19 -10.85 -35.39
CA GLU A 62 4.19 -11.33 -36.77
C GLU A 62 5.60 -11.54 -37.35
N LYS A 63 6.51 -10.60 -37.04
CA LYS A 63 7.89 -10.62 -37.57
C LYS A 63 8.88 -11.32 -36.64
N TYR A 64 8.70 -11.19 -35.32
CA TYR A 64 9.61 -11.68 -34.27
C TYR A 64 8.83 -12.41 -33.16
N PRO A 65 8.28 -13.60 -33.42
CA PRO A 65 7.40 -14.31 -32.47
C PRO A 65 8.09 -14.76 -31.16
N ASP A 66 9.41 -14.77 -31.13
CA ASP A 66 10.21 -15.15 -29.94
C ASP A 66 10.53 -13.98 -29.02
N ILE A 67 10.11 -12.77 -29.36
CA ILE A 67 10.29 -11.58 -28.53
C ILE A 67 9.11 -11.49 -27.56
N ASN A 68 9.43 -11.45 -26.26
CA ASN A 68 8.44 -11.21 -25.23
C ASN A 68 8.09 -9.71 -25.14
N LEU A 69 6.82 -9.41 -25.06
CA LEU A 69 6.31 -8.04 -24.98
C LEU A 69 6.00 -7.66 -23.54
N VAL A 70 6.45 -6.47 -23.17
CA VAL A 70 6.17 -5.90 -21.85
C VAL A 70 5.20 -4.73 -22.03
N THR A 71 4.02 -4.85 -21.46
CA THR A 71 3.02 -3.77 -21.34
C THR A 71 3.12 -3.11 -19.96
N THR A 72 2.41 -2.02 -19.73
CA THR A 72 2.49 -1.25 -18.47
C THR A 72 1.12 -1.10 -17.80
N SER A 73 1.10 -1.13 -16.48
CA SER A 73 -0.10 -0.88 -15.66
C SER A 73 -0.26 0.59 -15.23
N GLY A 74 0.62 1.47 -15.71
CA GLY A 74 0.66 2.87 -15.30
C GLY A 74 1.57 3.10 -14.08
N THR A 75 1.29 4.16 -13.31
CA THR A 75 2.14 4.65 -12.21
C THR A 75 1.68 4.21 -10.81
N ALA A 76 0.57 3.47 -10.72
CA ALA A 76 -0.07 3.15 -9.45
C ALA A 76 -0.07 1.65 -9.16
N SER A 77 0.13 1.31 -7.89
CA SER A 77 0.10 -0.06 -7.40
C SER A 77 -1.29 -0.72 -7.47
N SER A 78 -2.35 0.06 -7.71
CA SER A 78 -3.74 -0.40 -7.78
C SER A 78 -4.66 0.70 -8.33
N GLY A 79 -5.96 0.42 -8.41
CA GLY A 79 -6.99 1.35 -8.87
C GLY A 79 -7.31 1.21 -10.35
N SER A 80 -8.17 2.09 -10.86
CA SER A 80 -8.81 1.94 -12.17
C SER A 80 -7.85 1.74 -13.34
N SER A 81 -6.68 2.39 -13.32
CA SER A 81 -5.66 2.22 -14.38
C SER A 81 -5.00 0.85 -14.33
N ASN A 82 -4.66 0.37 -13.12
CA ASN A 82 -4.10 -0.94 -12.92
C ASN A 82 -5.12 -2.03 -13.24
N ASP A 83 -6.36 -1.88 -12.77
CA ASP A 83 -7.46 -2.82 -13.04
C ASP A 83 -7.75 -2.93 -14.54
N LEU A 84 -7.80 -1.79 -15.25
CA LEU A 84 -7.98 -1.76 -16.70
C LEU A 84 -6.85 -2.50 -17.42
N ALA A 85 -5.60 -2.28 -17.01
CA ALA A 85 -4.45 -2.92 -17.62
C ALA A 85 -4.48 -4.44 -17.46
N TRP A 86 -4.76 -4.93 -16.24
CA TRP A 86 -4.86 -6.36 -15.98
C TRP A 86 -6.08 -7.01 -16.65
N ASN A 87 -7.23 -6.31 -16.68
CA ASN A 87 -8.40 -6.81 -17.42
C ASN A 87 -8.09 -6.94 -18.90
N TRP A 88 -7.49 -5.90 -19.50
CA TRP A 88 -7.07 -5.94 -20.90
C TRP A 88 -6.09 -7.10 -21.18
N ALA A 89 -5.06 -7.26 -20.36
CA ALA A 89 -4.06 -8.31 -20.51
C ALA A 89 -4.66 -9.72 -20.35
N ASN A 90 -5.63 -9.90 -19.45
CA ASN A 90 -6.35 -11.16 -19.27
C ASN A 90 -7.28 -11.51 -20.46
N GLU A 91 -7.72 -10.50 -21.19
CA GLU A 91 -8.52 -10.68 -22.43
C GLU A 91 -7.66 -10.88 -23.68
N HIS A 92 -6.36 -10.51 -23.63
CA HIS A 92 -5.42 -10.50 -24.75
C HIS A 92 -4.10 -11.21 -24.36
N GLU A 93 -4.20 -12.39 -23.74
CA GLU A 93 -3.02 -13.11 -23.21
C GLU A 93 -1.94 -13.43 -24.27
N GLU A 94 -2.31 -13.46 -25.55
CA GLU A 94 -1.40 -13.68 -26.68
C GLU A 94 -0.58 -12.43 -27.06
N LEU A 95 -0.93 -11.25 -26.53
CA LEU A 95 -0.30 -9.97 -26.84
C LEU A 95 0.52 -9.39 -25.67
N ALA A 96 0.42 -9.93 -24.48
CA ALA A 96 1.10 -9.40 -23.29
C ALA A 96 1.82 -10.53 -22.51
N ASP A 97 3.13 -10.61 -22.63
CA ASP A 97 3.92 -11.62 -21.91
C ASP A 97 4.27 -11.16 -20.49
N ARG A 98 4.43 -9.85 -20.29
CA ARG A 98 4.74 -9.23 -19.01
C ARG A 98 3.90 -7.99 -18.80
N MET A 99 3.40 -7.84 -17.56
CA MET A 99 2.83 -6.61 -17.05
C MET A 99 3.88 -5.90 -16.19
N ASP A 100 4.27 -4.71 -16.62
CA ASP A 100 5.18 -3.85 -15.86
C ASP A 100 4.41 -3.06 -14.81
N GLU A 101 4.69 -3.34 -13.54
CA GLU A 101 4.09 -2.66 -12.38
C GLU A 101 5.10 -1.76 -11.69
N HIS A 102 4.66 -0.57 -11.25
CA HIS A 102 5.50 0.42 -10.58
C HIS A 102 4.95 0.78 -9.20
N TYR A 103 5.81 0.72 -8.15
CA TYR A 103 5.42 0.98 -6.75
C TYR A 103 6.39 1.92 -6.07
N TYR A 104 5.99 3.16 -5.86
CA TYR A 104 6.70 4.11 -5.00
C TYR A 104 5.82 4.43 -3.79
N GLU A 105 5.96 3.62 -2.73
CA GLU A 105 5.04 3.60 -1.61
C GLU A 105 5.76 3.81 -0.27
N THR A 106 5.00 3.88 0.84
CA THR A 106 5.59 3.97 2.18
C THR A 106 6.21 2.64 2.59
N ALA A 107 7.11 2.66 3.58
CA ALA A 107 7.67 1.43 4.17
C ALA A 107 6.57 0.51 4.72
N ASP A 108 5.56 1.07 5.38
CA ASP A 108 4.41 0.30 5.89
C ASP A 108 3.62 -0.38 4.78
N TRP A 109 3.41 0.32 3.66
CA TRP A 109 2.75 -0.27 2.52
C TRP A 109 3.48 -1.53 2.01
N PHE A 110 4.80 -1.49 1.86
CA PHE A 110 5.58 -2.65 1.42
C PHE A 110 5.42 -3.84 2.37
N ARG A 111 5.47 -3.60 3.67
CA ARG A 111 5.29 -4.63 4.69
C ARG A 111 3.89 -5.23 4.66
N GLN A 112 2.86 -4.39 4.56
CA GLN A 112 1.46 -4.81 4.49
C GLN A 112 1.14 -5.58 3.21
N HIS A 113 1.88 -5.36 2.12
CA HIS A 113 1.67 -5.99 0.83
C HIS A 113 2.66 -7.13 0.50
N ALA A 114 3.37 -7.65 1.51
CA ALA A 114 4.29 -8.79 1.33
C ALA A 114 3.62 -10.06 0.78
N TYR A 115 2.31 -10.14 0.80
CA TYR A 115 1.50 -11.25 0.29
C TYR A 115 0.66 -10.86 -0.95
N ARG A 116 0.93 -9.71 -1.56
CA ARG A 116 0.20 -9.16 -2.70
C ARG A 116 -0.03 -10.18 -3.81
N TYR A 117 1.01 -10.91 -4.18
CA TYR A 117 0.99 -11.81 -5.33
C TYR A 117 0.42 -13.21 -5.03
N ASP A 118 0.10 -13.52 -3.77
CA ASP A 118 -0.43 -14.83 -3.39
C ASP A 118 -1.78 -15.14 -4.06
N ASN A 119 -2.57 -14.09 -4.38
CA ASN A 119 -3.89 -14.20 -5.00
C ASN A 119 -3.91 -13.87 -6.51
N TYR A 120 -2.76 -13.61 -7.14
CA TYR A 120 -2.71 -13.39 -8.59
C TYR A 120 -3.03 -14.68 -9.35
N ARG A 121 -3.62 -14.53 -10.52
CA ARG A 121 -3.88 -15.64 -11.43
C ARG A 121 -2.57 -16.32 -11.83
N ARG A 122 -2.54 -17.66 -11.72
CA ARG A 122 -1.40 -18.49 -12.13
C ARG A 122 -1.57 -19.12 -13.49
N ASP A 123 -2.80 -19.24 -13.94
CA ASP A 123 -3.23 -19.87 -15.20
C ASP A 123 -3.23 -18.91 -16.41
N THR A 124 -2.60 -17.73 -16.28
CA THR A 124 -2.42 -16.74 -17.34
C THR A 124 -0.99 -16.74 -17.89
N ASN A 125 -0.83 -16.44 -19.19
CA ASN A 125 0.48 -16.25 -19.81
C ASN A 125 1.16 -14.95 -19.33
N THR A 126 0.38 -13.91 -19.08
CA THR A 126 0.91 -12.62 -18.61
C THR A 126 1.46 -12.75 -17.18
N LYS A 127 2.76 -12.53 -17.03
CA LYS A 127 3.44 -12.56 -15.74
C LYS A 127 3.89 -11.16 -15.32
N VAL A 128 4.13 -10.96 -14.04
CA VAL A 128 4.57 -9.68 -13.49
C VAL A 128 6.06 -9.44 -13.79
N PHE A 129 6.34 -8.27 -14.28
CA PHE A 129 7.61 -7.57 -14.16
C PHE A 129 7.40 -6.38 -13.23
N LEU A 130 7.98 -6.40 -12.04
CA LEU A 130 7.99 -5.25 -11.15
C LEU A 130 9.17 -4.36 -11.57
N GLY A 131 8.93 -3.48 -12.55
CA GLY A 131 9.99 -2.74 -13.26
C GLY A 131 10.57 -1.59 -12.47
N GLU A 132 9.76 -0.96 -11.60
CA GLU A 132 10.22 0.09 -10.70
C GLU A 132 9.55 -0.06 -9.34
N TYR A 133 10.36 -0.11 -8.27
CA TYR A 133 9.82 -0.07 -6.91
C TYR A 133 10.85 0.44 -5.93
N ALA A 134 10.38 1.18 -4.94
CA ALA A 134 11.12 1.56 -3.75
C ALA A 134 10.19 2.05 -2.65
N SER A 135 10.54 1.82 -1.40
CA SER A 135 9.95 2.54 -0.28
C SER A 135 10.50 3.96 -0.21
N LYS A 136 9.65 4.93 0.13
CA LYS A 136 10.02 6.35 0.17
C LYS A 136 10.92 6.66 1.37
N GLY A 137 12.22 6.35 1.27
CA GLY A 137 13.23 6.57 2.29
C GLY A 137 14.39 5.58 2.22
N ASN A 138 15.50 5.90 2.92
CA ASN A 138 16.69 5.07 2.98
C ASN A 138 17.09 4.68 4.42
N ALA A 139 16.18 4.86 5.38
CA ALA A 139 16.38 4.34 6.73
C ALA A 139 16.33 2.79 6.74
N TRP A 140 16.91 2.19 7.78
CA TRP A 140 16.84 0.73 7.94
C TRP A 140 15.40 0.21 7.93
N TYR A 141 14.45 0.97 8.48
CA TYR A 141 13.02 0.63 8.43
C TYR A 141 12.48 0.46 7.00
N ASN A 142 12.91 1.32 6.07
CA ASN A 142 12.54 1.22 4.66
C ASN A 142 13.08 -0.07 4.04
N ALA A 143 14.38 -0.32 4.21
CA ALA A 143 15.04 -1.52 3.68
C ALA A 143 14.46 -2.82 4.29
N LEU A 144 14.15 -2.81 5.58
CA LEU A 144 13.53 -3.94 6.28
C LEU A 144 12.13 -4.24 5.73
N SER A 145 11.34 -3.20 5.45
CA SER A 145 10.00 -3.33 4.88
C SER A 145 10.03 -3.82 3.43
N GLU A 146 11.01 -3.38 2.64
CA GLU A 146 11.28 -3.92 1.30
C GLU A 146 11.72 -5.39 1.38
N ALA A 147 12.57 -5.76 2.34
CA ALA A 147 12.95 -7.15 2.54
C ALA A 147 11.76 -8.06 2.82
N ALA A 148 10.82 -7.61 3.67
CA ALA A 148 9.57 -8.33 3.92
C ALA A 148 8.76 -8.53 2.63
N PHE A 149 8.60 -7.49 1.83
CA PHE A 149 7.93 -7.55 0.52
C PHE A 149 8.65 -8.50 -0.45
N MET A 150 9.97 -8.45 -0.51
CA MET A 150 10.77 -9.30 -1.40
C MET A 150 10.66 -10.79 -1.09
N THR A 151 10.37 -11.17 0.17
CA THR A 151 10.03 -12.58 0.48
C THR A 151 8.77 -13.02 -0.29
N GLY A 152 7.82 -12.11 -0.49
CA GLY A 152 6.61 -12.33 -1.29
C GLY A 152 6.89 -12.48 -2.79
N LEU A 153 7.85 -11.71 -3.32
CA LEU A 153 8.29 -11.87 -4.71
C LEU A 153 8.86 -13.26 -4.96
N GLU A 154 9.73 -13.75 -4.07
CA GLU A 154 10.32 -15.08 -4.20
C GLU A 154 9.31 -16.22 -4.03
N ARG A 155 8.41 -16.13 -3.04
CA ARG A 155 7.37 -17.15 -2.86
C ARG A 155 6.48 -17.28 -4.09
N ASN A 156 6.28 -16.18 -4.81
CA ASN A 156 5.42 -16.10 -6.00
C ASN A 156 6.24 -16.01 -7.30
N ALA A 157 7.37 -16.72 -7.39
CA ALA A 157 8.23 -16.72 -8.57
C ALA A 157 7.56 -17.27 -9.84
N ASP A 158 6.44 -17.97 -9.72
CA ASP A 158 5.59 -18.42 -10.82
C ASP A 158 4.72 -17.28 -11.40
N VAL A 159 4.48 -16.23 -10.63
CA VAL A 159 3.77 -15.00 -11.01
C VAL A 159 4.75 -13.87 -11.32
N VAL A 160 5.68 -13.57 -10.38
CA VAL A 160 6.65 -12.49 -10.51
C VAL A 160 7.95 -13.04 -11.14
N ARG A 161 8.18 -12.69 -12.41
CA ARG A 161 9.32 -13.23 -13.17
C ARG A 161 10.53 -12.33 -13.17
N MET A 162 10.34 -11.04 -12.94
CA MET A 162 11.41 -10.05 -12.90
C MET A 162 11.05 -8.96 -11.89
N ALA A 163 12.08 -8.39 -11.25
CA ALA A 163 11.95 -7.20 -10.41
C ALA A 163 13.21 -6.34 -10.54
N SER A 164 13.05 -5.02 -10.58
CA SER A 164 14.16 -4.07 -10.61
C SER A 164 13.88 -2.84 -9.75
N TYR A 165 14.84 -2.51 -8.91
CA TYR A 165 14.75 -1.35 -8.03
C TYR A 165 14.99 -0.05 -8.80
N ALA A 166 14.22 1.00 -8.49
CA ALA A 166 14.39 2.34 -9.01
C ALA A 166 14.00 3.39 -7.95
N PRO A 167 14.67 4.59 -7.95
CA PRO A 167 15.86 4.98 -8.70
C PRO A 167 17.14 4.30 -8.18
N MET A 168 18.12 4.08 -9.06
CA MET A 168 19.35 3.40 -8.66
C MET A 168 20.42 4.36 -8.16
N PHE A 169 20.59 5.54 -8.80
CA PHE A 169 21.67 6.48 -8.52
C PHE A 169 21.15 7.88 -8.30
N ALA A 170 21.60 8.53 -7.23
CA ALA A 170 21.36 9.96 -7.01
C ALA A 170 22.63 10.71 -6.57
N LYS A 171 22.82 11.90 -7.11
CA LYS A 171 23.91 12.79 -6.72
C LYS A 171 23.44 13.72 -5.63
N TYR A 172 24.15 13.74 -4.50
CA TYR A 172 23.89 14.69 -3.41
C TYR A 172 23.81 16.13 -3.89
N GLY A 173 22.72 16.81 -3.53
CA GLY A 173 22.48 18.21 -3.88
C GLY A 173 22.16 18.46 -5.36
N ASN A 174 22.02 17.42 -6.19
CA ASN A 174 21.71 17.56 -7.60
C ASN A 174 20.90 16.37 -8.14
N THR A 175 19.72 16.16 -7.57
CA THR A 175 18.75 15.15 -8.00
C THR A 175 17.34 15.70 -7.85
N GLN A 176 16.42 15.23 -8.68
CA GLN A 176 14.98 15.47 -8.53
C GLN A 176 14.33 14.55 -7.50
N TRP A 177 15.01 13.47 -7.14
CA TRP A 177 14.55 12.49 -6.15
C TRP A 177 15.10 12.87 -4.77
N SER A 178 14.24 12.94 -3.78
CA SER A 178 14.61 13.35 -2.42
C SER A 178 14.92 12.18 -1.50
N ALA A 179 14.45 10.98 -1.84
CA ALA A 179 14.59 9.76 -1.07
C ALA A 179 14.36 8.54 -1.96
N ALA A 180 14.65 7.36 -1.43
CA ALA A 180 14.48 6.07 -2.10
C ALA A 180 15.53 5.75 -3.17
N ASP A 181 16.66 6.42 -3.19
CA ASP A 181 17.75 6.09 -4.10
C ASP A 181 18.62 4.96 -3.53
N MET A 182 19.00 4.00 -4.38
CA MET A 182 19.78 2.85 -3.94
C MET A 182 21.22 3.22 -3.59
N ILE A 183 21.85 4.09 -4.40
CA ILE A 183 23.24 4.52 -4.28
C ILE A 183 23.32 6.03 -4.36
N TRP A 184 23.77 6.65 -3.28
CA TRP A 184 24.05 8.08 -3.24
C TRP A 184 25.53 8.33 -3.53
N PHE A 185 25.83 9.36 -4.30
CA PHE A 185 27.22 9.72 -4.61
C PHE A 185 27.44 11.23 -4.67
N ASN A 186 28.71 11.65 -4.58
CA ASN A 186 29.20 12.98 -4.90
C ASN A 186 30.31 12.89 -5.95
N ASN A 187 31.10 13.95 -6.11
CA ASN A 187 32.18 13.98 -7.15
C ASN A 187 33.32 13.01 -6.86
N SER A 188 33.49 12.51 -5.67
CA SER A 188 34.66 11.71 -5.23
C SER A 188 34.34 10.48 -4.39
N ASP A 189 33.06 10.32 -3.99
CA ASP A 189 32.67 9.28 -3.05
C ASP A 189 31.24 8.81 -3.26
N TYR A 190 30.88 7.67 -2.67
CA TYR A 190 29.55 7.10 -2.74
C TYR A 190 29.12 6.41 -1.44
N VAL A 191 27.83 6.21 -1.28
CA VAL A 191 27.20 5.49 -0.17
C VAL A 191 26.27 4.44 -0.73
N LEU A 192 26.40 3.22 -0.26
CA LEU A 192 25.45 2.14 -0.45
C LEU A 192 24.43 2.20 0.69
N THR A 193 23.16 2.35 0.35
CA THR A 193 22.08 2.46 1.35
C THR A 193 21.77 1.09 1.97
N PRO A 194 21.05 1.01 3.08
CA PRO A 194 20.50 -0.25 3.58
C PRO A 194 19.65 -0.98 2.53
N ASN A 195 18.89 -0.21 1.70
CA ASN A 195 18.11 -0.75 0.58
C ASN A 195 19.00 -1.47 -0.45
N TYR A 196 20.15 -0.89 -0.80
CA TYR A 196 21.13 -1.54 -1.67
C TYR A 196 21.54 -2.91 -1.12
N TYR A 197 21.87 -2.99 0.15
CA TYR A 197 22.32 -4.25 0.75
C TYR A 197 21.22 -5.30 0.79
N VAL A 198 19.99 -4.94 1.05
CA VAL A 198 18.84 -5.86 0.98
C VAL A 198 18.66 -6.38 -0.44
N GLN A 199 18.64 -5.50 -1.45
CA GLN A 199 18.56 -5.89 -2.86
C GLN A 199 19.71 -6.82 -3.26
N SER A 200 20.94 -6.51 -2.83
CA SER A 200 22.13 -7.31 -3.09
C SER A 200 22.05 -8.69 -2.43
N LEU A 201 21.55 -8.79 -1.19
CA LEU A 201 21.38 -10.07 -0.52
C LEU A 201 20.38 -10.97 -1.24
N PHE A 202 19.25 -10.45 -1.69
CA PHE A 202 18.28 -11.23 -2.46
C PHE A 202 18.82 -11.62 -3.84
N SER A 203 19.45 -10.69 -4.56
CA SER A 203 19.94 -10.91 -5.93
C SER A 203 21.11 -11.91 -5.99
N ASN A 204 21.96 -11.95 -4.97
CA ASN A 204 23.11 -12.85 -4.93
C ASN A 204 22.82 -14.19 -4.24
N ASN A 205 21.62 -14.38 -3.71
CA ASN A 205 21.20 -15.60 -3.03
C ASN A 205 19.89 -16.13 -3.65
N GLN A 206 19.88 -16.26 -4.94
CA GLN A 206 18.79 -16.86 -5.70
C GLN A 206 18.94 -18.38 -5.76
N GLY A 207 17.85 -19.08 -6.03
CA GLY A 207 17.85 -20.51 -6.33
C GLY A 207 17.14 -20.78 -7.65
N ASN A 208 17.12 -22.04 -8.06
CA ASN A 208 16.41 -22.50 -9.26
C ASN A 208 14.92 -22.70 -8.96
N TYR A 209 14.57 -22.99 -7.71
CA TYR A 209 13.19 -23.24 -7.27
C TYR A 209 12.88 -22.48 -5.99
N SER A 210 11.69 -21.87 -5.92
CA SER A 210 11.10 -21.43 -4.66
C SER A 210 10.52 -22.64 -3.92
N LEU A 211 10.75 -22.71 -2.61
CA LEU A 211 10.24 -23.76 -1.74
C LEU A 211 9.03 -23.25 -0.96
N PRO A 212 8.02 -24.09 -0.72
CA PRO A 212 6.93 -23.75 0.19
C PRO A 212 7.49 -23.40 1.57
N THR A 213 7.15 -22.22 2.08
CA THR A 213 7.67 -21.69 3.34
C THR A 213 6.49 -21.23 4.19
N GLU A 214 6.43 -21.74 5.42
CA GLU A 214 5.41 -21.38 6.41
C GLU A 214 6.08 -20.81 7.66
N VAL A 215 5.51 -19.73 8.20
CA VAL A 215 5.91 -19.15 9.49
C VAL A 215 4.79 -19.41 10.48
N ASN A 216 5.07 -20.14 11.56
CA ASN A 216 4.09 -20.55 12.55
C ASN A 216 4.43 -20.01 13.95
N GLY A 217 3.41 -19.78 14.77
CA GLY A 217 3.55 -19.46 16.19
C GLY A 217 3.88 -17.99 16.50
N ILE A 218 3.81 -17.11 15.50
CA ILE A 218 4.00 -15.67 15.68
C ILE A 218 2.77 -14.98 15.09
N GLU A 219 1.77 -14.72 15.94
CA GLU A 219 0.58 -14.00 15.55
C GLU A 219 0.67 -12.56 16.08
N LYS A 220 0.39 -11.59 15.23
CA LYS A 220 0.17 -10.22 15.60
C LYS A 220 -1.34 -9.96 15.66
N ASP A 221 -1.81 -9.36 16.73
CA ASP A 221 -3.15 -8.82 16.78
C ASP A 221 -3.20 -7.55 15.92
N ASP A 222 -3.59 -7.72 14.66
CA ASP A 222 -3.70 -6.66 13.66
C ASP A 222 -5.16 -6.32 13.32
N ALA A 223 -6.11 -6.77 14.14
CA ALA A 223 -7.52 -6.46 13.95
C ALA A 223 -7.77 -4.94 13.94
N LEU A 224 -8.72 -4.53 13.10
CA LEU A 224 -9.23 -3.16 13.12
C LEU A 224 -9.93 -2.91 14.45
N LYS A 225 -9.41 -1.96 15.22
CA LYS A 225 -9.93 -1.62 16.54
C LYS A 225 -9.70 -0.14 16.84
N GLY A 226 -10.43 0.40 17.78
CA GLY A 226 -10.24 1.76 18.26
C GLY A 226 -11.51 2.57 18.30
N GLY A 227 -11.34 3.86 18.57
CA GLY A 227 -12.41 4.84 18.69
C GLY A 227 -13.02 5.26 17.34
N VAL A 228 -13.85 6.28 17.44
CA VAL A 228 -14.55 6.85 16.28
C VAL A 228 -14.31 8.36 16.22
N ALA A 229 -14.47 8.96 15.05
CA ALA A 229 -14.33 10.37 14.85
C ALA A 229 -15.32 10.91 13.83
N VAL A 230 -15.58 12.21 13.90
CA VAL A 230 -16.26 12.96 12.86
C VAL A 230 -15.37 14.09 12.38
N GLY A 231 -15.48 14.46 11.10
CA GLY A 231 -14.55 15.43 10.52
C GLY A 231 -15.05 16.09 9.24
N SER A 232 -14.22 17.00 8.75
CA SER A 232 -14.52 17.72 7.52
C SER A 232 -13.26 18.15 6.76
N TRP A 233 -13.47 18.61 5.52
CA TRP A 233 -12.42 19.17 4.69
C TRP A 233 -12.84 20.51 4.12
N GLY A 234 -12.58 21.58 4.87
CA GLY A 234 -13.02 22.93 4.49
C GLY A 234 -14.53 23.04 4.30
N THR A 235 -15.31 22.37 5.14
CA THR A 235 -16.77 22.24 5.03
C THR A 235 -17.37 22.32 6.43
N HIS A 236 -18.42 23.07 6.60
CA HIS A 236 -19.17 23.17 7.86
C HIS A 236 -20.20 22.05 7.92
N ASN A 237 -20.19 21.29 9.01
CA ASN A 237 -21.02 20.10 9.17
C ASN A 237 -21.65 20.01 10.56
N GLU A 238 -22.73 19.25 10.63
CA GLU A 238 -23.36 18.80 11.87
C GLU A 238 -23.47 17.29 11.91
N PHE A 239 -23.28 16.73 13.11
CA PHE A 239 -23.36 15.29 13.37
C PHE A 239 -24.19 15.04 14.63
N LYS A 240 -25.19 14.17 14.58
CA LYS A 240 -26.03 13.82 15.72
C LYS A 240 -26.43 12.35 15.71
N ASP A 241 -27.11 11.92 16.80
CA ASP A 241 -27.56 10.54 16.96
C ASP A 241 -26.43 9.53 16.80
N ILE A 242 -25.21 9.89 17.26
CA ILE A 242 -24.03 9.04 17.13
C ILE A 242 -24.13 7.88 18.09
N ARG A 243 -24.23 6.67 17.55
CA ARG A 243 -24.39 5.42 18.28
C ARG A 243 -23.42 4.37 17.80
N LEU A 244 -22.93 3.60 18.76
CA LEU A 244 -21.98 2.52 18.50
C LEU A 244 -22.56 1.22 19.02
N TYR A 245 -22.74 0.25 18.13
CA TYR A 245 -23.29 -1.06 18.42
C TYR A 245 -22.16 -2.10 18.38
N SER A 246 -21.90 -2.75 19.53
CA SER A 246 -20.93 -3.84 19.64
C SER A 246 -21.59 -5.01 20.34
N GLY A 247 -21.92 -6.05 19.58
CA GLY A 247 -22.76 -7.14 20.07
C GLY A 247 -24.11 -6.63 20.58
N ASP A 248 -24.46 -6.94 21.83
CA ASP A 248 -25.70 -6.49 22.50
C ASP A 248 -25.54 -5.12 23.20
N THR A 249 -24.37 -4.50 23.10
CA THR A 249 -24.08 -3.22 23.77
C THR A 249 -24.32 -2.05 22.82
N ILE A 250 -25.00 -1.02 23.31
CA ILE A 250 -25.22 0.24 22.58
C ILE A 250 -24.54 1.36 23.37
N GLY A 251 -23.53 1.99 22.74
CA GLY A 251 -22.94 3.24 23.24
C GLY A 251 -23.61 4.43 22.58
N VAL A 252 -24.22 5.32 23.35
CA VAL A 252 -24.78 6.61 22.86
C VAL A 252 -23.71 7.66 23.08
N LEU A 253 -23.16 8.20 21.98
CA LEU A 253 -22.05 9.16 22.03
C LEU A 253 -22.50 10.63 21.92
N THR A 254 -23.73 10.86 21.45
CA THR A 254 -24.41 12.14 21.50
C THR A 254 -25.86 11.94 21.98
N PRO A 255 -26.45 12.89 22.71
CA PRO A 255 -27.84 12.81 23.13
C PRO A 255 -28.77 12.60 21.93
N SER A 256 -29.85 11.83 22.11
CA SER A 256 -30.92 11.69 21.11
C SER A 256 -32.15 12.49 21.53
N GLU A 257 -32.92 13.02 20.56
CA GLU A 257 -34.18 13.72 20.80
C GLU A 257 -35.25 12.85 21.50
N SER A 258 -35.03 11.53 21.61
CA SER A 258 -35.99 10.57 22.17
C SER A 258 -35.70 10.19 23.63
N GLU A 259 -34.68 10.70 24.26
CA GLU A 259 -34.45 10.53 25.70
C GLU A 259 -35.23 11.63 26.44
N GLU A 260 -36.58 11.52 26.46
CA GLU A 260 -37.36 12.15 27.52
C GLU A 260 -36.87 11.54 28.85
N TYR A 261 -36.23 12.36 29.67
CA TYR A 261 -35.98 12.00 31.07
C TYR A 261 -37.35 11.86 31.74
N ASP A 262 -37.76 10.62 32.02
CA ASP A 262 -38.84 10.30 32.94
C ASP A 262 -38.38 10.62 34.37
N ASP A 263 -38.16 11.88 34.68
CA ASP A 263 -38.07 12.35 36.06
C ASP A 263 -39.41 12.95 36.45
N GLU A 264 -40.29 12.07 37.00
CA GLU A 264 -41.40 12.46 37.83
C GLU A 264 -40.92 13.03 39.20
N ASP A 265 -40.03 14.02 39.19
CA ASP A 265 -39.76 14.84 40.38
C ASP A 265 -39.76 16.33 39.98
N ASP A 266 -40.84 16.92 40.42
CA ASP A 266 -41.21 18.33 40.45
C ASP A 266 -40.05 19.27 40.85
N TYR A 267 -39.36 19.87 39.81
CA TYR A 267 -38.48 21.02 40.03
C TYR A 267 -38.70 22.14 39.04
N ASN A 268 -38.86 23.32 39.60
CA ASN A 268 -39.03 24.66 39.06
C ASN A 268 -38.53 24.91 37.61
N LEU A 269 -39.42 25.37 36.76
CA LEU A 269 -39.24 25.79 35.35
C LEU A 269 -38.48 27.12 35.16
N ASP A 270 -37.63 27.58 36.07
CA ASP A 270 -36.89 28.85 36.00
C ASP A 270 -35.35 28.69 36.18
N GLU A 271 -34.77 27.53 36.00
CA GLU A 271 -33.28 27.42 35.93
C GLU A 271 -32.84 27.62 34.49
N GLU A 272 -32.10 28.74 34.24
CA GLU A 272 -31.28 28.95 33.04
C GLU A 272 -30.40 27.71 32.87
N TYR A 273 -30.56 26.98 31.80
CA TYR A 273 -29.66 25.89 31.41
C TYR A 273 -28.24 26.45 31.35
N ASP A 274 -27.34 25.92 32.16
CA ASP A 274 -25.94 26.33 32.27
C ASP A 274 -25.26 26.03 30.91
N GLU A 275 -24.48 26.98 30.39
CA GLU A 275 -23.72 26.80 29.13
C GLU A 275 -22.71 25.64 29.25
N ASP A 276 -22.40 25.16 30.47
CA ASP A 276 -21.50 24.06 30.76
C ASP A 276 -22.05 22.66 30.40
N ASP A 277 -23.37 22.49 30.21
CA ASP A 277 -24.01 21.20 29.87
C ASP A 277 -23.66 20.67 28.43
N TYR A 278 -23.06 21.50 27.61
CA TYR A 278 -22.71 21.20 26.21
C TYR A 278 -21.19 21.10 25.95
N ASN A 279 -20.40 20.94 27.02
CA ASN A 279 -18.96 20.76 26.89
C ASN A 279 -18.61 19.39 26.27
N LEU A 280 -17.89 19.41 25.16
CA LEU A 280 -17.49 18.21 24.43
C LEU A 280 -16.54 17.31 25.23
N GLU A 281 -15.61 17.90 25.98
CA GLU A 281 -14.61 17.16 26.77
C GLU A 281 -15.28 16.39 27.92
N ASP A 282 -16.29 16.98 28.58
CA ASP A 282 -17.05 16.33 29.65
C ASP A 282 -17.85 15.11 29.13
N ARG A 283 -18.13 15.09 27.84
CA ARG A 283 -18.81 13.99 27.14
C ARG A 283 -17.86 12.99 26.50
N GLY A 284 -16.55 13.13 26.71
CA GLY A 284 -15.52 12.21 26.22
C GLY A 284 -15.06 12.46 24.79
N TRP A 285 -15.46 13.59 24.18
CA TRP A 285 -14.96 13.98 22.87
C TRP A 285 -13.69 14.82 22.97
N GLU A 286 -12.72 14.53 22.13
CA GLU A 286 -11.44 15.24 22.05
C GLU A 286 -11.34 15.99 20.72
N ILE A 287 -11.02 17.29 20.78
CA ILE A 287 -10.84 18.10 19.56
C ILE A 287 -9.40 17.91 19.07
N GLY A 288 -9.25 17.23 17.94
CA GLY A 288 -7.94 17.08 17.29
C GLY A 288 -7.57 18.30 16.44
N LYS A 289 -8.54 18.86 15.70
CA LYS A 289 -8.36 20.04 14.85
C LYS A 289 -9.70 20.67 14.48
N GLY A 290 -9.72 21.99 14.27
CA GLY A 290 -10.91 22.76 13.88
C GLY A 290 -11.66 23.37 15.04
N GLU A 291 -12.79 24.01 14.76
CA GLU A 291 -13.68 24.62 15.76
C GLU A 291 -14.92 23.75 15.91
N TRP A 292 -15.10 23.19 17.10
CA TRP A 292 -16.15 22.26 17.42
C TRP A 292 -16.95 22.72 18.63
N THR A 293 -18.26 22.60 18.52
CA THR A 293 -19.20 22.87 19.62
C THR A 293 -20.31 21.82 19.59
N MET A 294 -21.05 21.72 20.70
CA MET A 294 -22.31 20.96 20.72
C MET A 294 -23.47 21.96 20.77
N ASN A 295 -24.45 21.81 19.89
CA ASN A 295 -25.63 22.67 19.90
C ASN A 295 -26.70 22.15 20.89
N LYS A 296 -27.78 22.93 21.10
CA LYS A 296 -28.88 22.59 22.02
C LYS A 296 -29.67 21.32 21.62
N GLU A 297 -29.51 20.82 20.40
CA GLU A 297 -30.11 19.59 19.90
C GLU A 297 -29.15 18.39 20.10
N GLY A 298 -28.03 18.58 20.80
CA GLY A 298 -27.02 17.56 21.03
C GLY A 298 -26.17 17.22 19.82
N ALA A 299 -26.24 18.01 18.74
CA ALA A 299 -25.40 17.78 17.57
C ALA A 299 -24.02 18.41 17.72
N LEU A 300 -22.98 17.68 17.32
CA LEU A 300 -21.63 18.18 17.12
C LEU A 300 -21.60 19.07 15.89
N VAL A 301 -21.13 20.31 16.03
CA VAL A 301 -21.06 21.32 14.98
C VAL A 301 -19.62 21.68 14.69
N GLN A 302 -19.20 21.50 13.45
CA GLN A 302 -17.92 21.97 12.94
C GLN A 302 -18.13 23.27 12.14
N SER A 303 -17.46 24.36 12.56
CA SER A 303 -17.69 25.71 12.04
C SER A 303 -16.47 26.38 11.40
N SER A 304 -15.30 25.73 11.37
CA SER A 304 -14.11 26.29 10.74
C SER A 304 -13.94 25.88 9.27
N ASP A 305 -13.27 26.72 8.49
CA ASP A 305 -12.86 26.43 7.10
C ASP A 305 -11.59 25.56 7.03
N GLU A 306 -11.15 24.97 8.13
CA GLU A 306 -9.93 24.17 8.16
C GLU A 306 -10.09 22.86 7.41
N THR A 307 -9.03 22.50 6.65
CA THR A 307 -8.92 21.17 6.05
C THR A 307 -8.45 20.13 7.06
N GLY A 308 -9.17 19.00 7.12
CA GLY A 308 -8.88 17.93 8.06
C GLY A 308 -9.28 18.26 9.50
N ALA A 309 -10.35 19.07 9.69
CA ALA A 309 -10.99 19.25 10.99
C ALA A 309 -11.49 17.89 11.51
N ILE A 310 -11.22 17.58 12.79
CA ILE A 310 -11.56 16.29 13.39
C ILE A 310 -11.89 16.44 14.86
N CYS A 311 -12.96 15.79 15.29
CA CYS A 311 -13.33 15.55 16.67
C CYS A 311 -13.40 14.04 16.90
N TYR A 312 -12.72 13.55 17.93
CA TYR A 312 -12.43 12.15 18.16
C TYR A 312 -13.04 11.68 19.50
N PHE A 313 -13.59 10.46 19.50
CA PHE A 313 -14.09 9.78 20.69
C PHE A 313 -13.24 8.54 20.96
N PRO A 314 -12.41 8.52 22.03
CA PRO A 314 -11.54 7.39 22.34
C PRO A 314 -12.34 6.16 22.80
N TYR A 315 -12.06 5.02 22.17
CA TYR A 315 -12.62 3.72 22.55
C TYR A 315 -11.62 2.60 22.19
N PRO A 316 -10.50 2.49 22.89
CA PRO A 316 -9.28 1.85 22.39
C PRO A 316 -9.38 0.37 22.05
N ASP A 317 -10.21 -0.41 22.71
CA ASP A 317 -10.30 -1.86 22.49
C ASP A 317 -11.57 -2.29 21.76
N ASN A 318 -12.28 -1.33 21.15
CA ASN A 318 -13.52 -1.62 20.47
C ASN A 318 -13.27 -2.29 19.12
N ARG A 319 -13.90 -3.44 18.91
CA ARG A 319 -13.79 -4.28 17.72
C ARG A 319 -15.14 -4.74 17.24
N GLN A 320 -15.27 -5.06 15.96
CA GLN A 320 -16.48 -5.66 15.38
C GLN A 320 -17.72 -4.87 15.81
N TYR A 321 -17.80 -3.64 15.36
CA TYR A 321 -18.87 -2.71 15.71
C TYR A 321 -19.52 -2.08 14.49
N THR A 322 -20.71 -1.54 14.70
CA THR A 322 -21.40 -0.68 13.75
C THR A 322 -21.54 0.71 14.35
N LEU A 323 -21.01 1.71 13.64
CA LEU A 323 -21.24 3.11 13.93
C LEU A 323 -22.42 3.61 13.10
N SER A 324 -23.43 4.17 13.76
CA SER A 324 -24.59 4.82 13.12
C SER A 324 -24.70 6.26 13.56
N LEU A 325 -24.95 7.17 12.64
CA LEU A 325 -25.13 8.60 12.93
C LEU A 325 -25.92 9.30 11.84
N LYS A 326 -26.37 10.51 12.15
CA LYS A 326 -26.87 11.47 11.15
C LYS A 326 -25.83 12.55 10.90
N ALA A 327 -25.56 12.85 9.63
CA ALA A 327 -24.67 13.92 9.21
C ALA A 327 -25.39 14.91 8.29
N ARG A 328 -25.06 16.20 8.42
CA ARG A 328 -25.59 17.27 7.57
C ARG A 328 -24.47 18.23 7.20
N LYS A 329 -24.38 18.53 5.92
CA LYS A 329 -23.52 19.58 5.41
C LYS A 329 -24.25 20.91 5.50
N LEU A 330 -23.64 21.92 6.09
CA LEU A 330 -24.18 23.28 6.18
C LEU A 330 -23.70 24.16 5.02
N SER A 331 -22.40 24.10 4.72
CA SER A 331 -21.77 24.85 3.62
C SER A 331 -20.39 24.29 3.30
N GLY A 332 -19.84 24.61 2.14
CA GLY A 332 -18.50 24.23 1.73
C GLY A 332 -18.46 23.35 0.47
N GLY A 333 -17.26 23.04 0.00
CA GLY A 333 -17.05 22.40 -1.30
C GLY A 333 -17.10 20.87 -1.29
N GLU A 334 -17.02 20.22 -0.12
CA GLU A 334 -17.03 18.77 0.05
C GLU A 334 -18.18 18.30 0.95
N GLY A 335 -18.27 17.02 1.22
CA GLY A 335 -19.24 16.47 2.15
C GLY A 335 -18.69 16.40 3.57
N PHE A 336 -18.71 15.22 4.19
CA PHE A 336 -18.26 15.01 5.57
C PHE A 336 -17.36 13.77 5.69
N GLN A 337 -16.66 13.65 6.82
CA GLN A 337 -15.72 12.58 7.09
C GLN A 337 -16.10 11.84 8.37
N ILE A 338 -16.00 10.52 8.35
CA ILE A 338 -16.21 9.64 9.50
C ILE A 338 -14.92 8.88 9.77
N GLY A 339 -14.41 8.97 10.99
CA GLY A 339 -13.25 8.20 11.44
C GLY A 339 -13.70 6.92 12.15
N VAL A 340 -13.04 5.81 11.86
CA VAL A 340 -13.26 4.53 12.55
C VAL A 340 -11.92 3.83 12.80
N ALA A 341 -11.92 2.83 13.67
CA ALA A 341 -10.73 2.12 14.10
C ALA A 341 -9.58 3.09 14.43
N ALA A 342 -9.91 4.11 15.23
CA ALA A 342 -9.03 5.22 15.54
C ALA A 342 -8.22 4.94 16.81
N ASP A 343 -6.88 4.99 16.70
CA ASP A 343 -5.99 4.99 17.87
C ASP A 343 -5.96 6.37 18.54
N ASP A 344 -6.04 7.41 17.71
CA ASP A 344 -6.10 8.83 18.11
C ASP A 344 -6.59 9.70 16.94
N ALA A 345 -6.61 11.03 17.12
CA ALA A 345 -7.02 12.00 16.09
C ALA A 345 -6.07 12.09 14.87
N LEU A 346 -4.91 11.45 14.90
CA LEU A 346 -3.92 11.43 13.80
C LEU A 346 -3.77 10.06 13.15
N ASN A 347 -4.28 8.99 13.79
CA ASN A 347 -4.12 7.61 13.35
C ASN A 347 -5.49 6.90 13.33
N TYR A 348 -6.12 6.83 12.16
CA TYR A 348 -7.48 6.28 11.98
C TYR A 348 -7.78 5.94 10.52
N TYR A 349 -8.87 5.23 10.30
CA TYR A 349 -9.42 5.06 8.96
C TYR A 349 -10.53 6.09 8.72
N ARG A 350 -10.36 6.90 7.66
CA ARG A 350 -11.28 7.96 7.28
C ARG A 350 -12.20 7.53 6.15
N VAL A 351 -13.48 7.41 6.41
CA VAL A 351 -14.53 7.32 5.39
C VAL A 351 -14.84 8.74 4.93
N ASN A 352 -14.37 9.12 3.75
CA ASN A 352 -14.63 10.43 3.16
C ASN A 352 -15.85 10.33 2.24
N ILE A 353 -16.95 11.00 2.57
CA ILE A 353 -18.23 10.94 1.89
C ILE A 353 -18.51 12.30 1.24
N GLY A 354 -18.63 12.34 -0.08
CA GLY A 354 -18.68 13.60 -0.85
C GLY A 354 -17.32 14.31 -0.89
N GLY A 355 -16.24 13.58 -0.94
CA GLY A 355 -14.91 14.14 -1.13
C GLY A 355 -14.61 14.51 -2.58
N TRP A 356 -13.43 15.10 -2.83
CA TRP A 356 -12.93 15.51 -4.15
C TRP A 356 -13.94 16.37 -4.93
N GLY A 357 -14.34 17.47 -4.32
CA GLY A 357 -15.33 18.39 -4.91
C GLY A 357 -16.75 17.84 -4.86
N ASN A 358 -17.09 17.11 -3.82
CA ASN A 358 -18.41 16.55 -3.54
C ASN A 358 -18.89 15.53 -4.60
N THR A 359 -18.01 14.64 -5.03
CA THR A 359 -18.31 13.69 -6.12
C THR A 359 -18.09 12.22 -5.78
N THR A 360 -17.38 11.89 -4.69
CA THR A 360 -16.89 10.51 -4.46
C THR A 360 -16.96 10.14 -2.98
N ALA A 361 -17.18 8.86 -2.69
CA ALA A 361 -16.93 8.28 -1.37
C ALA A 361 -15.71 7.34 -1.42
N LYS A 362 -14.82 7.44 -0.41
CA LYS A 362 -13.61 6.61 -0.33
C LYS A 362 -13.14 6.45 1.11
N ILE A 363 -12.54 5.30 1.40
CA ILE A 363 -11.87 5.07 2.70
C ILE A 363 -10.37 5.32 2.54
N GLN A 364 -9.76 6.01 3.51
CA GLN A 364 -8.34 6.35 3.54
C GLN A 364 -7.76 5.98 4.90
N HIS A 365 -6.59 5.35 4.92
CA HIS A 365 -5.83 5.16 6.14
C HIS A 365 -5.03 6.43 6.45
N ILE A 366 -5.22 7.01 7.61
CA ILE A 366 -4.53 8.21 8.09
C ILE A 366 -3.48 7.75 9.11
N VAL A 367 -2.25 8.12 8.87
CA VAL A 367 -1.10 7.83 9.75
C VAL A 367 -0.36 9.13 10.03
N ASN A 368 -0.20 9.48 11.32
CA ASN A 368 0.39 10.75 11.74
C ASN A 368 -0.27 11.97 11.08
N GLY A 369 -1.59 11.94 10.91
CA GLY A 369 -2.37 13.03 10.31
C GLY A 369 -2.27 13.12 8.78
N VAL A 370 -1.52 12.25 8.14
CA VAL A 370 -1.34 12.23 6.68
C VAL A 370 -2.05 11.02 6.11
N SER A 371 -2.86 11.23 5.07
CA SER A 371 -3.36 10.10 4.29
C SER A 371 -2.17 9.31 3.77
N SER A 372 -2.05 8.05 4.15
CA SER A 372 -1.11 7.14 3.52
C SER A 372 -1.39 7.23 2.03
N SER A 373 -0.42 7.81 1.32
CA SER A 373 -0.57 8.29 -0.03
C SER A 373 -1.19 7.22 -0.91
N SER A 374 -2.06 7.65 -1.77
CA SER A 374 -2.73 6.79 -2.70
C SER A 374 -3.44 5.64 -2.00
N GLY A 375 -4.55 5.91 -1.45
CA GLY A 375 -5.54 4.92 -1.16
C GLY A 375 -5.98 4.13 -2.38
N ASN A 376 -5.08 3.68 -3.15
CA ASN A 376 -5.26 2.66 -4.15
C ASN A 376 -4.84 1.35 -3.55
N VAL A 377 -5.55 0.93 -2.52
CA VAL A 377 -5.47 -0.45 -2.08
C VAL A 377 -6.34 -1.24 -3.05
N ALA A 378 -5.82 -2.30 -3.63
CA ALA A 378 -6.55 -3.20 -4.52
C ALA A 378 -7.80 -3.84 -3.87
N GLU A 379 -8.08 -3.48 -2.64
CA GLU A 379 -9.12 -3.99 -1.76
C GLU A 379 -10.18 -2.95 -1.41
N GLN A 380 -10.14 -1.77 -2.04
CA GLN A 380 -11.23 -0.79 -1.95
C GLN A 380 -12.24 -1.00 -3.07
N SER A 381 -13.50 -1.14 -2.71
CA SER A 381 -14.60 -0.90 -3.63
C SER A 381 -15.22 0.45 -3.32
N TYR A 382 -15.53 1.22 -4.33
CA TYR A 382 -16.26 2.48 -4.19
C TYR A 382 -17.32 2.61 -5.27
N VAL A 383 -18.42 3.26 -4.89
CA VAL A 383 -19.45 3.66 -5.84
C VAL A 383 -19.15 5.11 -6.21
N GLY A 384 -18.90 5.38 -7.47
CA GLY A 384 -18.76 6.75 -7.96
C GLY A 384 -20.06 7.54 -7.85
N ASN A 385 -19.96 8.87 -7.85
CA ASN A 385 -21.10 9.81 -7.83
C ASN A 385 -21.86 9.90 -6.50
N VAL A 386 -21.15 9.99 -5.38
CA VAL A 386 -21.73 10.38 -4.10
C VAL A 386 -21.71 11.90 -3.98
N HIS A 387 -22.89 12.52 -3.91
CA HIS A 387 -23.08 13.97 -3.78
C HIS A 387 -23.88 14.29 -2.54
N ILE A 388 -23.41 15.23 -1.73
CA ILE A 388 -24.04 15.69 -0.49
C ILE A 388 -24.62 17.07 -0.70
N ASN A 389 -25.94 17.19 -0.58
CA ASN A 389 -26.64 18.46 -0.65
C ASN A 389 -26.48 19.27 0.64
N ASP A 390 -26.50 20.58 0.54
CA ASP A 390 -26.49 21.48 1.70
C ASP A 390 -27.81 21.38 2.49
N ASN A 391 -27.70 21.39 3.81
CA ASN A 391 -28.84 21.40 4.75
C ASN A 391 -29.77 20.18 4.71
N GLU A 392 -29.30 19.06 4.14
CA GLU A 392 -30.01 17.79 4.12
C GLU A 392 -29.36 16.82 5.12
N TRP A 393 -30.18 16.13 5.94
CA TRP A 393 -29.70 15.08 6.84
C TRP A 393 -29.57 13.76 6.12
N TYR A 394 -28.45 13.10 6.31
CA TYR A 394 -28.14 11.78 5.79
C TYR A 394 -27.92 10.80 6.93
N ASP A 395 -28.49 9.61 6.81
CA ASP A 395 -28.16 8.48 7.67
C ASP A 395 -26.86 7.86 7.18
N VAL A 396 -25.88 7.77 8.09
CA VAL A 396 -24.57 7.17 7.81
C VAL A 396 -24.38 5.97 8.69
N THR A 397 -24.05 4.83 8.11
CA THR A 397 -23.70 3.60 8.81
C THR A 397 -22.31 3.14 8.37
N VAL A 398 -21.45 2.81 9.34
CA VAL A 398 -20.12 2.25 9.09
C VAL A 398 -19.99 0.97 9.88
N GLU A 399 -19.83 -0.14 9.19
CA GLU A 399 -19.56 -1.47 9.77
C GLU A 399 -18.07 -1.71 9.82
N VAL A 400 -17.55 -2.09 10.98
CA VAL A 400 -16.14 -2.43 11.21
C VAL A 400 -16.07 -3.86 11.71
N THR A 401 -15.35 -4.70 10.98
CA THR A 401 -14.96 -6.06 11.40
C THR A 401 -13.47 -6.11 11.70
N ASP A 402 -12.92 -7.26 12.01
CA ASP A 402 -11.47 -7.39 12.28
C ASP A 402 -10.59 -6.98 11.09
N ASP A 403 -11.10 -7.10 9.85
CA ASP A 403 -10.34 -6.87 8.62
C ASP A 403 -11.07 -6.05 7.55
N GLU A 404 -12.32 -5.63 7.79
CA GLU A 404 -13.10 -4.93 6.77
C GLU A 404 -13.87 -3.74 7.37
N ILE A 405 -13.93 -2.65 6.59
CA ILE A 405 -14.77 -1.47 6.84
C ILE A 405 -15.73 -1.33 5.66
N LYS A 406 -17.03 -1.23 5.96
CA LYS A 406 -18.08 -0.93 4.96
C LYS A 406 -18.84 0.32 5.36
N ALA A 407 -19.14 1.17 4.40
CA ALA A 407 -19.90 2.39 4.61
C ALA A 407 -21.15 2.44 3.75
N TYR A 408 -22.21 2.98 4.35
CA TYR A 408 -23.52 3.13 3.75
C TYR A 408 -24.02 4.56 3.98
N LEU A 409 -24.74 5.09 3.01
CA LEU A 409 -25.41 6.38 3.05
C LEU A 409 -26.91 6.19 2.74
N ASN A 410 -27.80 6.54 3.68
CA ASN A 410 -29.24 6.27 3.57
C ASN A 410 -29.53 4.79 3.22
N ASP A 411 -28.86 3.86 3.91
CA ASP A 411 -28.90 2.41 3.72
C ASP A 411 -28.36 1.89 2.38
N GLU A 412 -27.86 2.77 1.50
CA GLU A 412 -27.21 2.37 0.25
C GLU A 412 -25.70 2.22 0.45
N PHE A 413 -25.14 1.10 0.00
CA PHE A 413 -23.69 0.86 0.04
C PHE A 413 -22.93 1.89 -0.80
N ILE A 414 -21.88 2.52 -0.22
CA ILE A 414 -21.09 3.55 -0.90
C ILE A 414 -19.61 3.21 -1.07
N CYS A 415 -18.98 2.53 -0.11
CA CYS A 415 -17.60 2.08 -0.25
C CYS A 415 -17.24 1.03 0.80
N SER A 416 -16.19 0.26 0.53
CA SER A 416 -15.57 -0.64 1.50
C SER A 416 -14.04 -0.58 1.41
N TYR A 417 -13.41 -1.02 2.48
CA TYR A 417 -11.99 -1.25 2.58
C TYR A 417 -11.77 -2.58 3.26
N LYS A 418 -11.01 -3.46 2.63
CA LYS A 418 -10.54 -4.68 3.27
C LYS A 418 -9.08 -4.52 3.63
N LYS A 419 -8.77 -4.64 4.93
CA LYS A 419 -7.40 -4.57 5.40
C LYS A 419 -6.62 -5.77 4.85
N PRO A 420 -5.46 -5.55 4.20
CA PRO A 420 -4.58 -6.64 3.84
C PRO A 420 -4.20 -7.43 5.08
N LYS A 421 -4.23 -8.75 4.99
CA LYS A 421 -3.81 -9.60 6.10
C LYS A 421 -2.33 -9.36 6.35
N GLU A 422 -1.98 -8.76 7.49
CA GLU A 422 -0.61 -8.73 7.96
C GLU A 422 -0.26 -10.12 8.51
N TYR A 423 0.53 -10.86 7.75
CA TYR A 423 1.06 -12.14 8.20
C TYR A 423 2.26 -11.87 9.11
N GLY A 424 2.01 -11.86 10.40
CA GLY A 424 3.00 -11.83 11.46
C GLY A 424 4.05 -10.72 11.39
N PRO A 425 4.85 -10.50 12.40
CA PRO A 425 6.00 -9.60 12.31
C PRO A 425 7.24 -10.28 11.70
N VAL A 426 7.18 -11.57 11.36
CA VAL A 426 8.27 -12.34 10.74
C VAL A 426 7.83 -12.83 9.36
N TYR A 427 8.61 -12.47 8.36
CA TYR A 427 8.42 -12.87 6.97
C TYR A 427 9.54 -13.80 6.55
N SER A 428 9.23 -14.75 5.67
CA SER A 428 10.25 -15.69 5.21
C SER A 428 9.97 -16.16 3.78
N SER A 429 11.05 -16.45 3.07
CA SER A 429 11.06 -17.21 1.83
C SER A 429 12.22 -18.19 1.84
N SER A 430 12.10 -19.25 1.06
CA SER A 430 13.21 -20.18 0.86
C SER A 430 13.30 -20.63 -0.59
N VAL A 431 14.52 -20.85 -1.04
CA VAL A 431 14.84 -21.29 -2.39
C VAL A 431 15.84 -22.43 -2.35
N TYR A 432 15.84 -23.25 -3.39
CA TYR A 432 16.80 -24.33 -3.58
C TYR A 432 17.71 -24.02 -4.76
N ASP A 433 19.01 -24.12 -4.56
CA ASP A 433 20.04 -23.99 -5.58
C ASP A 433 20.51 -25.39 -6.01
N GLU A 434 20.25 -25.75 -7.26
CA GLU A 434 20.64 -27.06 -7.81
C GLU A 434 22.15 -27.21 -8.03
N GLU A 435 22.87 -26.10 -8.22
CA GLU A 435 24.32 -26.17 -8.49
C GLU A 435 25.12 -26.49 -7.23
N THR A 436 24.70 -25.87 -6.11
CA THR A 436 25.39 -26.06 -4.80
C THR A 436 24.70 -27.11 -3.95
N GLY A 437 23.43 -27.40 -4.17
CA GLY A 437 22.57 -28.22 -3.33
C GLY A 437 22.13 -27.52 -2.04
N ASP A 438 22.25 -26.18 -1.99
CA ASP A 438 21.92 -25.40 -0.81
C ASP A 438 20.42 -25.07 -0.75
N VAL A 439 19.88 -25.13 0.46
CA VAL A 439 18.60 -24.49 0.80
C VAL A 439 18.90 -23.12 1.39
N ILE A 440 18.52 -22.07 0.68
CA ILE A 440 18.75 -20.69 1.10
C ILE A 440 17.46 -20.17 1.72
N VAL A 441 17.51 -19.81 3.01
CA VAL A 441 16.37 -19.28 3.75
C VAL A 441 16.60 -17.82 4.06
N LYS A 442 15.60 -16.98 3.76
CA LYS A 442 15.57 -15.57 4.08
C LYS A 442 14.51 -15.35 5.15
N VAL A 443 14.91 -14.68 6.23
CA VAL A 443 14.04 -14.36 7.37
C VAL A 443 14.14 -12.87 7.67
N VAL A 444 12.99 -12.23 7.77
CA VAL A 444 12.85 -10.80 8.06
C VAL A 444 12.02 -10.64 9.33
N ASN A 445 12.65 -10.17 10.40
CA ASN A 445 11.98 -9.82 11.65
C ASN A 445 11.75 -8.31 11.71
N THR A 446 10.49 -7.89 11.73
CA THR A 446 10.08 -6.48 11.79
C THR A 446 9.67 -6.02 13.19
N MET A 447 9.92 -6.84 14.22
CA MET A 447 9.70 -6.46 15.63
C MET A 447 10.91 -5.71 16.20
N ASP A 448 10.68 -4.94 17.23
CA ASP A 448 11.74 -4.26 18.02
C ASP A 448 12.46 -5.22 18.99
N SER A 449 12.21 -6.52 18.90
CA SER A 449 12.78 -7.52 19.79
C SER A 449 13.31 -8.73 19.01
N ASP A 450 14.28 -9.41 19.60
CA ASP A 450 14.84 -10.67 19.05
C ASP A 450 13.79 -11.77 19.03
N VAL A 451 13.81 -12.57 17.96
CA VAL A 451 12.94 -13.73 17.78
C VAL A 451 13.78 -15.00 17.68
N ASN A 452 13.41 -16.00 18.47
CA ASN A 452 13.99 -17.34 18.33
C ASN A 452 13.18 -18.12 17.28
N ILE A 453 13.84 -18.49 16.19
CA ILE A 453 13.23 -19.21 15.07
C ILE A 453 13.81 -20.62 15.00
N GLY A 454 12.94 -21.63 15.09
CA GLY A 454 13.27 -22.99 14.74
C GLY A 454 13.00 -23.24 13.26
N MET A 455 13.98 -23.67 12.49
CA MET A 455 13.79 -24.06 11.09
C MET A 455 13.66 -25.58 10.97
N ASN A 456 12.62 -26.01 10.22
CA ASN A 456 12.43 -27.41 9.88
C ASN A 456 12.41 -27.54 8.35
N VAL A 457 13.42 -28.21 7.81
CA VAL A 457 13.51 -28.53 6.38
C VAL A 457 13.02 -29.96 6.19
N SER A 458 11.88 -30.14 5.52
CA SER A 458 11.29 -31.45 5.25
C SER A 458 11.59 -31.91 3.83
N GLY A 459 11.73 -33.24 3.67
CA GLY A 459 11.89 -33.88 2.35
C GLY A 459 13.35 -34.12 1.92
N GLU A 460 14.32 -33.51 2.58
CA GLU A 460 15.75 -33.68 2.27
C GLU A 460 16.59 -34.05 3.49
N THR A 461 17.74 -34.66 3.26
CA THR A 461 18.70 -34.96 4.32
C THR A 461 19.64 -33.77 4.46
N VAL A 462 19.59 -33.07 5.57
CA VAL A 462 20.56 -32.03 5.92
C VAL A 462 21.89 -32.72 6.25
N THR A 463 22.91 -32.44 5.44
CA THR A 463 24.25 -33.10 5.55
C THR A 463 25.26 -32.27 6.33
N SER A 464 24.95 -31.03 6.69
CA SER A 464 25.83 -30.11 7.42
C SER A 464 25.20 -29.63 8.72
N ASN A 465 26.02 -29.55 9.78
CA ASN A 465 25.64 -28.94 11.05
C ASN A 465 26.02 -27.45 11.14
N ILE A 466 26.52 -26.88 10.05
CA ILE A 466 26.94 -25.48 9.97
C ILE A 466 26.04 -24.75 8.97
N ALA A 467 25.38 -23.71 9.42
CA ALA A 467 24.65 -22.77 8.55
C ALA A 467 25.50 -21.51 8.36
N LYS A 468 25.83 -21.20 7.11
CA LYS A 468 26.41 -19.90 6.77
C LYS A 468 25.28 -18.84 6.83
N THR A 469 25.47 -17.82 7.64
CA THR A 469 24.43 -16.83 7.88
C THR A 469 24.97 -15.42 7.66
N THR A 470 24.21 -14.60 6.94
CA THR A 470 24.45 -13.17 6.79
C THR A 470 23.30 -12.41 7.45
N VAL A 471 23.62 -11.49 8.35
CA VAL A 471 22.64 -10.72 9.11
C VAL A 471 22.84 -9.24 8.90
N MET A 472 21.73 -8.52 8.77
CA MET A 472 21.63 -7.07 8.89
C MET A 472 20.74 -6.73 10.07
N SER A 473 21.17 -5.81 10.93
CA SER A 473 20.37 -5.35 12.07
C SER A 473 20.84 -3.97 12.54
N GLY A 474 19.96 -3.25 13.22
CA GLY A 474 20.24 -1.94 13.82
C GLY A 474 18.96 -1.20 14.19
N ASP A 475 19.10 0.00 14.74
CA ASP A 475 17.96 0.89 14.97
C ASP A 475 17.27 1.23 13.64
N THR A 476 15.95 1.19 13.64
CA THR A 476 15.12 1.37 12.43
C THR A 476 15.29 2.73 11.77
N ASN A 477 15.70 3.74 12.51
CA ASN A 477 15.93 5.10 12.00
C ASN A 477 17.32 5.33 11.41
N LEU A 478 18.24 4.35 11.51
CA LEU A 478 19.59 4.52 11.00
C LEU A 478 19.62 4.49 9.47
N GLU A 479 20.44 5.39 8.93
CA GLU A 479 20.76 5.49 7.52
C GLU A 479 22.29 5.42 7.31
N ASN A 480 22.71 4.89 6.17
CA ASN A 480 24.09 5.02 5.73
C ASN A 480 24.29 6.42 5.12
N SER A 481 25.38 7.09 5.45
CA SER A 481 25.72 8.42 4.98
C SER A 481 27.18 8.53 4.57
N LEU A 482 27.59 9.63 3.93
CA LEU A 482 29.02 9.86 3.62
C LEU A 482 29.91 9.85 4.87
N ASP A 483 29.38 10.31 6.01
CA ASP A 483 30.12 10.35 7.27
C ASP A 483 30.10 9.00 8.01
N ASN A 484 29.08 8.18 7.75
CA ASN A 484 28.93 6.85 8.35
C ASN A 484 28.34 5.86 7.33
N LYS A 485 29.19 5.34 6.46
CA LYS A 485 28.79 4.43 5.37
C LYS A 485 28.36 3.04 5.81
N ASN A 486 28.70 2.66 7.03
CA ASN A 486 28.54 1.31 7.55
C ASN A 486 27.64 1.26 8.79
N ALA A 487 26.70 2.19 8.93
CA ALA A 487 25.72 2.18 10.02
C ALA A 487 24.90 0.88 9.98
N ILE A 488 24.43 0.50 8.78
CA ILE A 488 23.68 -0.73 8.51
C ILE A 488 24.34 -1.44 7.32
N VAL A 489 24.99 -2.58 7.59
CA VAL A 489 25.68 -3.40 6.57
C VAL A 489 25.53 -4.89 6.88
N PRO A 490 25.60 -5.77 5.88
CA PRO A 490 25.63 -7.22 6.08
C PRO A 490 26.82 -7.65 6.92
N LYS A 491 26.62 -8.60 7.83
CA LYS A 491 27.64 -9.25 8.65
C LYS A 491 27.50 -10.74 8.55
N GLU A 492 28.59 -11.43 8.19
CA GLU A 492 28.61 -12.90 8.21
C GLU A 492 28.82 -13.41 9.65
N ILE A 493 28.03 -14.39 10.03
CA ILE A 493 28.13 -15.10 11.29
C ILE A 493 28.05 -16.60 11.03
N GLU A 494 28.78 -17.40 11.80
CA GLU A 494 28.64 -18.84 11.79
C GLU A 494 27.69 -19.27 12.92
N LEU A 495 26.66 -20.02 12.55
CA LEU A 495 25.74 -20.66 13.49
C LEU A 495 26.16 -22.12 13.59
N THR A 496 26.52 -22.57 14.80
CA THR A 496 26.73 -23.98 15.11
C THR A 496 25.58 -24.52 15.92
N ASN A 497 25.01 -25.63 15.49
CA ASN A 497 24.01 -26.37 16.27
C ASN A 497 24.58 -26.95 17.55
#